data_b7fcc104443c9dbd573a316aca8da3e7
#
_entry.id   b7fcc104443c9dbd573a316aca8da3e7
#
_cell.length_a   1.000
_cell.length_b   1.000
_cell.length_c   1.000
_cell.angle_alpha   90.00
_cell.angle_beta   90.00
_cell.angle_gamma   90.00
#
_symmetry.space_group_name_H-M   'P 1'
#
loop_
_entity.id
_entity.type
_entity.pdbx_description
1 polymer ?
#
loop_
_entity_poly.entity_id
_entity_poly.type
_entity_poly.pdbx_seq_one_letter_code
_entity_poly.pdbx_strand_id
1 'polypeptide(L)'
;IYIYRYEPVADCGCFGDAYVLSNGATLAKNVVLLLLCGLCLFAGRYTKRFISERNQWLTSIYTWVYVLGLCLYTLHYVPILEFTDYRNGTHWRDAWEGRFSADAPESLSTLCFTDARTGDDVTEQILDSGYCFLLTMPEISTADAGNNDRINDIYDECVDNGYRFFLAVGEPWQKEDLQHWMDQTGAAYPVVSADAVQLKAMVRSNPGLLLLRDGIQIRKWSNNDLPILNDALAQQTYRNSIRGIIGLPNDNGDWRAQPETSRYFWKRPLGQLVLWYI
;
A
#
# COMPACT_ATOMS: atom_id res chain seq x y z
N ILE A 1 -8.56 -29.74 -6.51
CA ILE A 1 -9.43 -30.87 -6.08
C ILE A 1 -9.36 -31.04 -4.56
N TYR A 2 -8.17 -31.09 -3.94
CA TYR A 2 -8.03 -31.23 -2.48
C TYR A 2 -8.79 -30.13 -1.72
N ILE A 3 -8.56 -28.86 -2.06
CA ILE A 3 -9.22 -27.69 -1.43
C ILE A 3 -10.74 -27.76 -1.59
N TYR A 4 -11.22 -28.13 -2.78
CA TYR A 4 -12.66 -28.27 -3.03
C TYR A 4 -13.30 -29.41 -2.23
N ARG A 5 -12.56 -30.51 -1.95
CA ARG A 5 -13.08 -31.68 -1.26
C ARG A 5 -13.09 -31.54 0.27
N TYR A 6 -12.07 -30.84 0.82
CA TYR A 6 -11.86 -30.75 2.26
C TYR A 6 -12.14 -29.35 2.82
N GLU A 7 -12.30 -28.34 1.96
CA GLU A 7 -12.58 -26.95 2.30
C GLU A 7 -11.77 -26.40 3.51
N PRO A 8 -10.44 -26.61 3.52
CA PRO A 8 -9.59 -26.12 4.62
C PRO A 8 -9.52 -24.58 4.64
N VAL A 9 -9.94 -23.92 3.56
CA VAL A 9 -9.99 -22.46 3.40
C VAL A 9 -11.34 -22.12 2.75
N ALA A 10 -11.99 -21.06 3.24
CA ALA A 10 -13.33 -20.68 2.78
C ALA A 10 -13.34 -20.20 1.33
N ASP A 11 -12.25 -19.56 0.87
CA ASP A 11 -12.14 -18.94 -0.45
C ASP A 11 -10.75 -19.07 -1.06
N CYS A 12 -10.63 -18.67 -2.31
CA CYS A 12 -9.34 -18.61 -3.00
C CYS A 12 -8.86 -17.16 -3.08
N GLY A 13 -7.79 -16.84 -2.35
CA GLY A 13 -7.12 -15.55 -2.40
C GLY A 13 -6.35 -15.25 -3.69
N CYS A 14 -6.67 -15.91 -4.82
CA CYS A 14 -5.93 -15.75 -6.10
C CYS A 14 -5.99 -14.34 -6.69
N PHE A 15 -7.01 -13.56 -6.35
CA PHE A 15 -7.20 -12.18 -6.77
C PHE A 15 -7.12 -11.19 -5.60
N GLY A 16 -6.60 -11.63 -4.43
CA GLY A 16 -6.65 -10.87 -3.20
C GLY A 16 -8.09 -10.49 -2.85
N ASP A 17 -8.28 -9.35 -2.22
CA ASP A 17 -9.60 -8.85 -1.82
C ASP A 17 -10.40 -8.25 -2.99
N ALA A 18 -9.81 -8.18 -4.19
CA ALA A 18 -10.47 -7.62 -5.37
C ALA A 18 -11.69 -8.43 -5.82
N TYR A 19 -11.61 -9.75 -5.69
CA TYR A 19 -12.67 -10.65 -6.08
C TYR A 19 -12.57 -11.99 -5.36
N VAL A 20 -13.45 -12.19 -4.41
CA VAL A 20 -13.55 -13.44 -3.64
C VAL A 20 -14.26 -14.51 -4.47
N LEU A 21 -13.53 -15.58 -4.80
CA LEU A 21 -14.04 -16.71 -5.57
C LEU A 21 -14.27 -17.90 -4.66
N SER A 22 -15.47 -18.46 -4.71
CA SER A 22 -15.73 -19.74 -4.05
C SER A 22 -14.80 -20.85 -4.59
N ASN A 23 -14.53 -21.86 -3.78
CA ASN A 23 -13.69 -23.00 -4.15
C ASN A 23 -14.17 -23.71 -5.44
N GLY A 24 -15.48 -23.77 -5.66
CA GLY A 24 -16.08 -24.31 -6.87
C GLY A 24 -15.81 -23.47 -8.12
N ALA A 25 -15.97 -22.15 -8.02
CA ALA A 25 -15.67 -21.22 -9.11
C ALA A 25 -14.18 -21.22 -9.46
N THR A 26 -13.31 -21.33 -8.46
CA THR A 26 -11.85 -21.46 -8.63
C THR A 26 -11.49 -22.74 -9.37
N LEU A 27 -12.12 -23.88 -9.02
CA LEU A 27 -11.90 -25.14 -9.72
C LEU A 27 -12.35 -25.03 -11.18
N ALA A 28 -13.54 -24.49 -11.44
CA ALA A 28 -14.05 -24.28 -12.80
C ALA A 28 -13.12 -23.39 -13.64
N LYS A 29 -12.68 -22.26 -13.08
CA LYS A 29 -11.69 -21.37 -13.71
C LYS A 29 -10.42 -22.11 -14.08
N ASN A 30 -9.85 -22.88 -13.17
CA ASN A 30 -8.60 -23.61 -13.41
C ASN A 30 -8.76 -24.72 -14.48
N VAL A 31 -9.92 -25.39 -14.52
CA VAL A 31 -10.23 -26.36 -15.60
C VAL A 31 -10.30 -25.65 -16.95
N VAL A 32 -10.99 -24.51 -17.03
CA VAL A 32 -11.06 -23.70 -18.27
C VAL A 32 -9.66 -23.27 -18.72
N LEU A 33 -8.82 -22.78 -17.80
CA LEU A 33 -7.44 -22.40 -18.12
C LEU A 33 -6.61 -23.58 -18.62
N LEU A 34 -6.74 -24.76 -18.01
CA LEU A 34 -6.07 -25.98 -18.49
C LEU A 34 -6.52 -26.37 -19.90
N LEU A 35 -7.82 -26.29 -20.18
CA LEU A 35 -8.37 -26.57 -21.52
C LEU A 35 -7.84 -25.56 -22.53
N LEU A 36 -7.80 -24.27 -22.21
CA LEU A 36 -7.22 -23.23 -23.06
C LEU A 36 -5.72 -23.46 -23.31
N CYS A 37 -4.95 -23.80 -22.29
CA CYS A 37 -3.54 -24.17 -22.46
C CYS A 37 -3.37 -25.37 -23.38
N GLY A 38 -4.18 -26.42 -23.19
CA GLY A 38 -4.20 -27.59 -24.07
C GLY A 38 -4.52 -27.19 -25.50
N LEU A 39 -5.56 -26.38 -25.68
CA LEU A 39 -5.96 -25.87 -27.02
C LEU A 39 -4.82 -25.10 -27.68
N CYS A 40 -4.14 -24.20 -26.94
CA CYS A 40 -2.99 -23.44 -27.44
C CYS A 40 -1.84 -24.36 -27.89
N LEU A 41 -1.55 -25.41 -27.12
CA LEU A 41 -0.53 -26.40 -27.50
C LEU A 41 -0.87 -27.14 -28.78
N PHE A 42 -2.12 -27.59 -28.93
CA PHE A 42 -2.57 -28.31 -30.12
C PHE A 42 -2.79 -27.39 -31.33
N ALA A 43 -3.35 -26.19 -31.09
CA ALA A 43 -3.65 -25.23 -32.17
C ALA A 43 -2.38 -24.45 -32.61
N GLY A 44 -1.30 -24.50 -31.88
CA GLY A 44 -0.05 -23.79 -32.19
C GLY A 44 0.51 -24.12 -33.58
N ARG A 45 0.16 -25.28 -34.14
CA ARG A 45 0.53 -25.68 -35.49
C ARG A 45 -0.28 -24.97 -36.58
N TYR A 46 -1.47 -24.46 -36.25
CA TYR A 46 -2.41 -23.85 -37.19
C TYR A 46 -2.43 -22.33 -37.08
N THR A 47 -1.80 -21.75 -36.05
CA THR A 47 -1.78 -20.30 -35.86
C THR A 47 -0.78 -19.64 -36.80
N LYS A 48 -1.25 -18.63 -37.54
CA LYS A 48 -0.37 -17.80 -38.38
C LYS A 48 0.50 -16.96 -37.46
N ARG A 49 1.82 -16.96 -37.70
CA ARG A 49 2.77 -16.13 -36.98
C ARG A 49 2.64 -14.69 -37.43
N PHE A 50 2.30 -13.80 -36.52
CA PHE A 50 2.26 -12.35 -36.77
C PHE A 50 3.67 -11.72 -36.82
N ILE A 51 4.66 -12.36 -36.18
CA ILE A 51 6.02 -11.86 -36.05
C ILE A 51 6.96 -12.80 -36.81
N SER A 52 7.86 -12.21 -37.61
CA SER A 52 8.89 -12.95 -38.32
C SER A 52 9.76 -13.75 -37.37
N GLU A 53 10.20 -14.96 -37.74
CA GLU A 53 11.08 -15.81 -36.94
C GLU A 53 12.34 -15.08 -36.48
N ARG A 54 12.88 -14.19 -37.34
CA ARG A 54 14.05 -13.38 -37.02
C ARG A 54 13.81 -12.43 -35.82
N ASN A 55 12.59 -11.94 -35.62
CA ASN A 55 12.27 -10.95 -34.60
C ASN A 55 11.60 -11.58 -33.34
N GLN A 56 11.30 -12.88 -33.35
CA GLN A 56 10.67 -13.54 -32.21
C GLN A 56 11.52 -13.44 -30.92
N TRP A 57 12.82 -13.59 -31.04
CA TRP A 57 13.72 -13.50 -29.89
C TRP A 57 13.74 -12.08 -29.29
N LEU A 58 13.70 -11.04 -30.13
CA LEU A 58 13.62 -9.65 -29.71
C LEU A 58 12.33 -9.39 -28.91
N THR A 59 11.18 -9.85 -29.42
CA THR A 59 9.90 -9.71 -28.73
C THR A 59 9.90 -10.47 -27.40
N SER A 60 10.48 -11.67 -27.37
CA SER A 60 10.58 -12.45 -26.13
C SER A 60 11.46 -11.74 -25.09
N ILE A 61 12.63 -11.23 -25.49
CA ILE A 61 13.51 -10.47 -24.59
C ILE A 61 12.81 -9.22 -24.09
N TYR A 62 12.17 -8.46 -24.99
CA TYR A 62 11.44 -7.24 -24.58
C TYR A 62 10.34 -7.57 -23.55
N THR A 63 9.57 -8.62 -23.78
CA THR A 63 8.52 -9.06 -22.85
C THR A 63 9.11 -9.44 -21.48
N TRP A 64 10.21 -10.20 -21.46
CA TRP A 64 10.87 -10.59 -20.22
C TRP A 64 11.43 -9.39 -19.45
N VAL A 65 12.10 -8.46 -20.15
CA VAL A 65 12.63 -7.24 -19.55
C VAL A 65 11.52 -6.37 -18.99
N TYR A 66 10.39 -6.26 -19.73
CA TYR A 66 9.23 -5.52 -19.28
C TYR A 66 8.61 -6.13 -18.02
N VAL A 67 8.34 -7.44 -18.03
CA VAL A 67 7.76 -8.15 -16.88
C VAL A 67 8.69 -8.06 -15.67
N LEU A 68 9.99 -8.29 -15.86
CA LEU A 68 10.97 -8.18 -14.78
C LEU A 68 11.03 -6.76 -14.22
N GLY A 69 11.06 -5.76 -15.09
CA GLY A 69 11.03 -4.35 -14.68
C GLY A 69 9.78 -3.98 -13.89
N LEU A 70 8.61 -4.47 -14.32
CA LEU A 70 7.35 -4.27 -13.60
C LEU A 70 7.38 -4.96 -12.22
N CYS A 71 7.88 -6.20 -12.15
CA CYS A 71 8.03 -6.92 -10.89
C CYS A 71 8.95 -6.19 -9.92
N LEU A 72 10.12 -5.75 -10.38
CA LEU A 72 11.06 -4.99 -9.55
C LEU A 72 10.46 -3.66 -9.09
N TYR A 73 9.72 -2.98 -9.96
CA TYR A 73 9.04 -1.75 -9.59
C TYR A 73 8.03 -1.99 -8.45
N THR A 74 7.18 -3.00 -8.57
CA THR A 74 6.15 -3.30 -7.57
C THR A 74 6.70 -3.83 -6.24
N LEU A 75 7.94 -4.34 -6.23
CA LEU A 75 8.64 -4.72 -4.99
C LEU A 75 9.15 -3.50 -4.20
N HIS A 76 9.54 -2.42 -4.91
CA HIS A 76 10.14 -1.25 -4.28
C HIS A 76 9.16 -0.10 -4.01
N TYR A 77 8.03 -0.05 -4.72
CA TYR A 77 7.07 1.04 -4.65
C TYR A 77 5.66 0.54 -4.35
N VAL A 78 4.80 1.47 -3.93
CA VAL A 78 3.37 1.17 -3.74
C VAL A 78 2.76 0.69 -5.07
N PRO A 79 1.93 -0.38 -5.05
CA PRO A 79 1.28 -0.90 -6.25
C PRO A 79 0.50 0.18 -6.99
N ILE A 80 0.58 0.13 -8.33
CA ILE A 80 -0.10 1.08 -9.22
C ILE A 80 -1.62 0.89 -9.18
N LEU A 81 -2.03 -0.39 -9.16
CA LEU A 81 -3.42 -0.80 -9.01
C LEU A 81 -3.56 -1.46 -7.64
N GLU A 82 -4.42 -0.89 -6.84
CA GLU A 82 -4.68 -1.37 -5.50
C GLU A 82 -6.13 -1.82 -5.39
N PHE A 83 -6.29 -3.07 -4.98
CA PHE A 83 -7.59 -3.73 -4.81
C PHE A 83 -7.89 -4.06 -3.34
N THR A 84 -7.04 -3.62 -2.41
CA THR A 84 -7.24 -3.82 -0.99
C THR A 84 -8.26 -2.82 -0.45
N ASP A 85 -8.87 -3.12 0.69
CA ASP A 85 -9.75 -2.20 1.40
C ASP A 85 -9.01 -0.94 1.91
N TYR A 86 -7.67 -1.00 1.94
CA TYR A 86 -6.76 0.08 2.32
C TYR A 86 -6.30 0.93 1.14
N ARG A 87 -7.14 1.12 0.14
CA ARG A 87 -6.86 2.00 -1.00
C ARG A 87 -7.11 3.48 -0.66
N ASN A 88 -6.45 4.37 -1.38
CA ASN A 88 -6.69 5.80 -1.22
C ASN A 88 -8.16 6.14 -1.51
N GLY A 89 -8.77 6.95 -0.65
CA GLY A 89 -10.17 7.31 -0.68
C GLY A 89 -11.09 6.40 0.13
N THR A 90 -10.57 5.37 0.80
CA THR A 90 -11.38 4.51 1.68
C THR A 90 -11.69 5.22 2.98
N HIS A 91 -12.93 5.14 3.40
CA HIS A 91 -13.48 5.70 4.63
C HIS A 91 -13.32 4.68 5.76
N TRP A 92 -12.20 4.73 6.48
CA TRP A 92 -11.92 3.82 7.58
C TRP A 92 -12.85 4.06 8.76
N ARG A 93 -13.13 5.33 9.06
CA ARG A 93 -14.04 5.70 10.16
C ARG A 93 -15.43 5.13 9.97
N ASP A 94 -16.02 5.36 8.79
CA ASP A 94 -17.39 4.89 8.49
C ASP A 94 -17.47 3.36 8.55
N ALA A 95 -16.45 2.67 8.02
CA ALA A 95 -16.38 1.21 8.07
C ALA A 95 -16.19 0.68 9.51
N TRP A 96 -15.39 1.35 10.32
CA TRP A 96 -15.15 0.99 11.71
C TRP A 96 -16.36 1.28 12.60
N GLU A 97 -17.00 2.43 12.46
CA GLU A 97 -18.26 2.77 13.14
C GLU A 97 -19.40 1.83 12.71
N GLY A 98 -19.44 1.47 11.42
CA GLY A 98 -20.37 0.52 10.83
C GLY A 98 -20.02 -0.95 11.02
N ARG A 99 -19.06 -1.29 11.88
CA ARG A 99 -18.53 -2.66 12.07
C ARG A 99 -19.56 -3.73 12.42
N PHE A 100 -20.75 -3.32 12.87
CA PHE A 100 -21.87 -4.23 13.11
C PHE A 100 -22.80 -4.36 11.90
N SER A 101 -22.52 -3.67 10.78
CA SER A 101 -23.26 -3.80 9.52
C SER A 101 -22.71 -4.98 8.70
N ALA A 102 -23.60 -5.73 8.08
CA ALA A 102 -23.22 -6.86 7.21
C ALA A 102 -22.43 -6.43 5.94
N ASP A 103 -22.46 -5.14 5.59
CA ASP A 103 -21.80 -4.60 4.41
C ASP A 103 -20.42 -3.98 4.72
N ALA A 104 -20.01 -3.91 5.99
CA ALA A 104 -18.71 -3.37 6.36
C ALA A 104 -17.60 -4.35 6.01
N PRO A 105 -16.50 -3.90 5.35
CA PRO A 105 -15.34 -4.73 5.08
C PRO A 105 -14.76 -5.28 6.39
N GLU A 106 -14.57 -6.59 6.48
CA GLU A 106 -14.08 -7.25 7.69
C GLU A 106 -12.72 -6.69 8.14
N SER A 107 -11.84 -6.42 7.20
CA SER A 107 -10.52 -5.84 7.43
C SER A 107 -10.54 -4.48 8.15
N LEU A 108 -11.54 -3.64 7.87
CA LEU A 108 -11.69 -2.32 8.48
C LEU A 108 -12.58 -2.35 9.73
N SER A 109 -13.55 -3.24 9.76
CA SER A 109 -14.44 -3.41 10.93
C SER A 109 -13.73 -3.98 12.16
N THR A 110 -12.66 -4.75 11.93
CA THR A 110 -11.82 -5.36 12.99
C THR A 110 -10.60 -4.52 13.36
N LEU A 111 -10.46 -3.29 12.82
CA LEU A 111 -9.36 -2.39 13.16
C LEU A 111 -9.32 -2.13 14.67
N CYS A 112 -8.15 -2.36 15.27
CA CYS A 112 -7.88 -2.06 16.67
C CYS A 112 -6.43 -1.59 16.79
N PHE A 113 -6.25 -0.39 17.32
CA PHE A 113 -4.94 0.18 17.66
C PHE A 113 -4.88 0.38 19.17
N THR A 114 -3.95 -0.28 19.81
CA THR A 114 -3.78 -0.25 21.26
C THR A 114 -2.53 0.54 21.63
N ASP A 115 -2.62 1.51 22.54
CA ASP A 115 -1.43 2.22 23.02
C ASP A 115 -0.44 1.21 23.64
N ALA A 116 0.77 1.17 23.11
CA ALA A 116 1.79 0.19 23.52
C ALA A 116 2.23 0.34 24.99
N ARG A 117 1.95 1.49 25.62
CA ARG A 117 2.34 1.80 27.00
C ARG A 117 1.21 1.55 27.98
N THR A 118 -0.04 1.97 27.66
CA THR A 118 -1.18 1.89 28.58
C THR A 118 -2.05 0.67 28.33
N GLY A 119 -2.04 0.12 27.12
CA GLY A 119 -2.92 -0.96 26.70
C GLY A 119 -4.36 -0.51 26.35
N ASP A 120 -4.59 0.81 26.28
CA ASP A 120 -5.90 1.36 25.94
C ASP A 120 -6.13 1.35 24.42
N ASP A 121 -7.38 1.16 24.01
CA ASP A 121 -7.79 1.29 22.61
C ASP A 121 -7.78 2.77 22.20
N VAL A 122 -6.94 3.11 21.24
CA VAL A 122 -6.79 4.46 20.69
C VAL A 122 -7.26 4.56 19.24
N THR A 123 -7.98 3.56 18.74
CA THR A 123 -8.48 3.50 17.36
C THR A 123 -9.32 4.73 17.02
N GLU A 124 -10.22 5.14 17.91
CA GLU A 124 -11.03 6.34 17.72
C GLU A 124 -10.15 7.60 17.56
N GLN A 125 -9.08 7.73 18.35
CA GLN A 125 -8.17 8.87 18.26
C GLN A 125 -7.43 8.92 16.91
N ILE A 126 -7.08 7.77 16.33
CA ILE A 126 -6.43 7.69 15.02
C ILE A 126 -7.41 8.06 13.91
N LEU A 127 -8.66 7.61 14.03
CA LEU A 127 -9.72 7.84 13.05
C LEU A 127 -10.47 9.17 13.23
N ASP A 128 -10.18 9.95 14.27
CA ASP A 128 -10.86 11.20 14.56
C ASP A 128 -10.60 12.29 13.51
N SER A 129 -11.30 13.42 13.66
CA SER A 129 -11.21 14.58 12.79
C SER A 129 -9.79 15.15 12.72
N GLY A 130 -9.41 15.69 11.56
CA GLY A 130 -8.10 16.26 11.27
C GLY A 130 -7.13 15.28 10.62
N TYR A 131 -5.87 15.71 10.51
CA TYR A 131 -4.83 14.92 9.85
C TYR A 131 -4.12 14.00 10.85
N CYS A 132 -3.94 12.76 10.44
CA CYS A 132 -3.20 11.75 11.18
C CYS A 132 -2.23 11.02 10.25
N PHE A 133 -0.95 11.03 10.59
CA PHE A 133 0.07 10.23 9.95
C PHE A 133 0.24 8.92 10.74
N LEU A 134 0.15 7.81 10.05
CA LEU A 134 0.31 6.48 10.63
C LEU A 134 1.50 5.80 9.97
N LEU A 135 2.60 5.66 10.71
CA LEU A 135 3.77 4.89 10.30
C LEU A 135 3.53 3.42 10.65
N THR A 136 3.47 2.55 9.67
CA THR A 136 3.23 1.13 9.88
C THR A 136 4.53 0.35 9.89
N MET A 137 4.73 -0.45 10.92
CA MET A 137 5.89 -1.34 11.08
C MET A 137 5.38 -2.75 11.45
N PRO A 138 5.02 -3.56 10.45
CA PRO A 138 4.49 -4.91 10.70
C PRO A 138 5.46 -5.84 11.44
N GLU A 139 6.77 -5.61 11.29
CA GLU A 139 7.81 -6.44 11.88
C GLU A 139 9.06 -5.61 12.15
N ILE A 140 9.46 -5.48 13.41
CA ILE A 140 10.58 -4.63 13.84
C ILE A 140 11.91 -5.15 13.28
N SER A 141 12.11 -6.48 13.30
CA SER A 141 13.38 -7.12 12.92
C SER A 141 13.77 -6.90 11.46
N THR A 142 12.79 -6.67 10.60
CA THR A 142 12.97 -6.44 9.16
C THR A 142 12.70 -5.01 8.73
N ALA A 143 12.50 -4.10 9.68
CA ALA A 143 12.24 -2.69 9.40
C ALA A 143 13.50 -2.02 8.81
N ASP A 144 13.32 -1.39 7.64
CA ASP A 144 14.39 -0.66 6.97
C ASP A 144 14.61 0.71 7.62
N ALA A 145 15.77 0.90 8.22
CA ALA A 145 16.18 2.13 8.89
C ALA A 145 16.80 3.19 7.95
N GLY A 146 16.96 2.87 6.66
CA GLY A 146 17.71 3.72 5.74
C GLY A 146 17.11 5.10 5.47
N ASN A 147 15.81 5.29 5.71
CA ASN A 147 15.10 6.55 5.48
C ASN A 147 14.54 7.19 6.78
N ASN A 148 15.06 6.80 7.93
CA ASN A 148 14.54 7.31 9.21
C ASN A 148 14.69 8.82 9.39
N ASP A 149 15.74 9.44 8.83
CA ASP A 149 15.89 10.89 8.85
C ASP A 149 14.67 11.59 8.23
N ARG A 150 14.17 11.04 7.10
CA ARG A 150 12.96 11.59 6.46
C ARG A 150 11.70 11.40 7.29
N ILE A 151 11.61 10.28 8.00
CA ILE A 151 10.47 9.99 8.89
C ILE A 151 10.50 10.94 10.08
N ASN A 152 11.68 11.19 10.66
CA ASN A 152 11.87 12.14 11.74
C ASN A 152 11.50 13.56 11.28
N ASP A 153 11.94 13.98 10.08
CA ASP A 153 11.57 15.28 9.50
C ASP A 153 10.05 15.42 9.36
N ILE A 154 9.36 14.36 8.89
CA ILE A 154 7.90 14.35 8.77
C ILE A 154 7.25 14.43 10.15
N TYR A 155 7.78 13.74 11.14
CA TYR A 155 7.28 13.80 12.51
C TYR A 155 7.41 15.19 13.12
N ASP A 156 8.58 15.82 12.99
CA ASP A 156 8.84 17.17 13.47
C ASP A 156 7.86 18.18 12.83
N GLU A 157 7.67 18.08 11.53
CA GLU A 157 6.70 18.91 10.81
C GLU A 157 5.24 18.64 11.27
N CYS A 158 4.91 17.39 11.64
CA CYS A 158 3.59 17.08 12.21
C CYS A 158 3.41 17.72 13.58
N VAL A 159 4.45 17.71 14.43
CA VAL A 159 4.42 18.35 15.74
C VAL A 159 4.26 19.86 15.59
N ASP A 160 5.01 20.50 14.70
CA ASP A 160 4.96 21.94 14.45
C ASP A 160 3.60 22.42 13.93
N ASN A 161 2.91 21.59 13.15
CA ASN A 161 1.60 21.92 12.59
C ASN A 161 0.42 21.35 13.41
N GLY A 162 0.69 20.63 14.50
CA GLY A 162 -0.36 20.04 15.34
C GLY A 162 -1.09 18.87 14.70
N TYR A 163 -0.44 18.16 13.77
CA TYR A 163 -0.98 16.93 13.20
C TYR A 163 -0.64 15.73 14.08
N ARG A 164 -1.51 14.74 14.10
CA ARG A 164 -1.27 13.52 14.85
C ARG A 164 -0.31 12.62 14.09
N PHE A 165 0.59 11.98 14.81
CA PHE A 165 1.51 11.00 14.28
C PHE A 165 1.61 9.81 15.23
N PHE A 166 1.47 8.59 14.70
CA PHE A 166 1.59 7.34 15.45
C PHE A 166 2.47 6.35 14.71
N LEU A 167 3.25 5.59 15.48
CA LEU A 167 3.96 4.41 14.99
C LEU A 167 3.14 3.17 15.36
N ALA A 168 2.57 2.48 14.36
CA ALA A 168 1.84 1.22 14.54
C ALA A 168 2.78 0.03 14.36
N VAL A 169 2.99 -0.73 15.43
CA VAL A 169 3.85 -1.91 15.46
C VAL A 169 3.01 -3.19 15.42
N GLY A 170 3.42 -4.15 14.60
CA GLY A 170 2.70 -5.41 14.43
C GLY A 170 2.92 -6.38 15.59
N GLU A 171 1.84 -6.91 16.15
CA GLU A 171 1.89 -7.96 17.16
C GLU A 171 2.22 -9.34 16.56
N PRO A 172 2.97 -10.22 17.27
CA PRO A 172 3.63 -9.98 18.57
C PRO A 172 4.97 -9.23 18.40
N TRP A 173 5.28 -8.32 19.33
CA TRP A 173 6.54 -7.58 19.35
C TRP A 173 7.19 -7.61 20.74
N GLN A 174 8.51 -7.38 20.82
CA GLN A 174 9.25 -7.30 22.06
C GLN A 174 9.67 -5.85 22.34
N LYS A 175 9.57 -5.47 23.60
CA LYS A 175 9.84 -4.09 24.02
C LYS A 175 11.31 -3.73 23.79
N GLU A 176 12.19 -4.66 23.98
CA GLU A 176 13.63 -4.52 23.81
C GLU A 176 14.01 -4.24 22.35
N ASP A 177 13.37 -4.96 21.41
CA ASP A 177 13.61 -4.77 19.98
C ASP A 177 13.12 -3.39 19.52
N LEU A 178 11.94 -2.98 19.97
CA LEU A 178 11.38 -1.66 19.68
C LEU A 178 12.28 -0.55 20.25
N GLN A 179 12.70 -0.68 21.52
CA GLN A 179 13.58 0.30 22.15
C GLN A 179 14.91 0.41 21.42
N HIS A 180 15.50 -0.70 21.04
CA HIS A 180 16.74 -0.74 20.27
C HIS A 180 16.60 -0.03 18.92
N TRP A 181 15.48 -0.28 18.20
CA TRP A 181 15.18 0.40 16.94
C TRP A 181 15.02 1.92 17.15
N MET A 182 14.27 2.33 18.16
CA MET A 182 14.07 3.74 18.49
C MET A 182 15.37 4.43 18.85
N ASP A 183 16.24 3.78 19.63
CA ASP A 183 17.56 4.33 20.03
C ASP A 183 18.50 4.48 18.82
N GLN A 184 18.43 3.54 17.86
CA GLN A 184 19.23 3.62 16.63
C GLN A 184 18.74 4.71 15.67
N THR A 185 17.45 4.97 15.63
CA THR A 185 16.82 5.87 14.64
C THR A 185 16.55 7.26 15.17
N GLY A 186 16.72 7.48 16.49
CA GLY A 186 16.35 8.72 17.15
C GLY A 186 14.82 8.95 17.21
N ALA A 187 14.02 7.91 16.95
CA ALA A 187 12.57 7.99 16.91
C ALA A 187 11.99 8.26 18.31
N ALA A 188 11.08 9.22 18.42
CA ALA A 188 10.38 9.58 19.66
C ALA A 188 8.85 9.62 19.45
N TYR A 189 8.34 8.77 18.56
CA TYR A 189 6.92 8.77 18.18
C TYR A 189 6.05 8.09 19.24
N PRO A 190 4.76 8.50 19.37
CA PRO A 190 3.77 7.70 20.08
C PRO A 190 3.60 6.33 19.41
N VAL A 191 3.70 5.25 20.19
CA VAL A 191 3.65 3.87 19.67
C VAL A 191 2.31 3.26 20.00
N VAL A 192 1.71 2.64 18.97
CA VAL A 192 0.51 1.84 19.09
C VAL A 192 0.76 0.43 18.55
N SER A 193 0.08 -0.55 19.09
CA SER A 193 0.14 -1.95 18.69
C SER A 193 -1.07 -2.28 17.82
N ALA A 194 -0.88 -3.09 16.78
CA ALA A 194 -1.94 -3.56 15.91
C ALA A 194 -1.61 -4.94 15.32
N ASP A 195 -2.59 -5.58 14.66
CA ASP A 195 -2.36 -6.85 13.97
C ASP A 195 -1.33 -6.69 12.83
N ALA A 196 -0.25 -7.48 12.89
CA ALA A 196 0.80 -7.48 11.88
C ALA A 196 0.29 -7.81 10.46
N VAL A 197 -0.73 -8.65 10.33
CA VAL A 197 -1.33 -9.03 9.04
C VAL A 197 -2.07 -7.83 8.45
N GLN A 198 -2.85 -7.12 9.28
CA GLN A 198 -3.53 -5.90 8.86
C GLN A 198 -2.53 -4.80 8.44
N LEU A 199 -1.46 -4.58 9.22
CA LEU A 199 -0.43 -3.60 8.86
C LEU A 199 0.26 -3.93 7.53
N LYS A 200 0.55 -5.22 7.26
CA LYS A 200 1.09 -5.68 5.96
C LYS A 200 0.12 -5.45 4.80
N ALA A 201 -1.19 -5.54 5.06
CA ALA A 201 -2.21 -5.26 4.05
C ALA A 201 -2.38 -3.75 3.77
N MET A 202 -2.18 -2.90 4.78
CA MET A 202 -2.24 -1.44 4.63
C MET A 202 -1.13 -0.91 3.72
N VAL A 203 0.13 -1.24 4.03
CA VAL A 203 1.30 -0.89 3.22
C VAL A 203 2.26 -2.07 3.19
N ARG A 204 2.68 -2.49 2.00
CA ARG A 204 3.62 -3.62 1.84
C ARG A 204 5.05 -3.29 2.24
N SER A 205 5.37 -2.02 2.44
CA SER A 205 6.68 -1.56 2.87
C SER A 205 6.82 -1.66 4.39
N ASN A 206 8.01 -1.94 4.88
CA ASN A 206 8.33 -1.99 6.30
C ASN A 206 9.57 -1.14 6.61
N PRO A 207 9.40 0.10 7.14
CA PRO A 207 8.13 0.76 7.44
C PRO A 207 7.39 1.28 6.21
N GLY A 208 6.09 1.60 6.39
CA GLY A 208 5.26 2.28 5.42
C GLY A 208 4.55 3.47 6.08
N LEU A 209 4.23 4.51 5.33
CA LEU A 209 3.56 5.70 5.85
C LEU A 209 2.19 5.88 5.22
N LEU A 210 1.20 6.15 6.05
CA LEU A 210 -0.18 6.45 5.67
C LEU A 210 -0.54 7.86 6.13
N LEU A 211 -1.37 8.54 5.34
CA LEU A 211 -2.01 9.80 5.72
C LEU A 211 -3.51 9.61 5.75
N LEU A 212 -4.09 9.86 6.89
CA LEU A 212 -5.53 9.91 7.12
C LEU A 212 -5.98 11.35 7.31
N ARG A 213 -7.18 11.66 6.85
CA ARG A 213 -7.89 12.90 7.14
C ARG A 213 -9.33 12.57 7.48
N ASP A 214 -9.75 12.95 8.67
CA ASP A 214 -11.13 12.70 9.16
C ASP A 214 -11.51 11.21 9.06
N GLY A 215 -10.55 10.29 9.29
CA GLY A 215 -10.73 8.85 9.12
C GLY A 215 -10.79 8.36 7.67
N ILE A 216 -10.49 9.21 6.69
CA ILE A 216 -10.40 8.84 5.27
C ILE A 216 -8.93 8.70 4.89
N GLN A 217 -8.56 7.59 4.27
CA GLN A 217 -7.20 7.41 3.75
C GLN A 217 -6.98 8.28 2.52
N ILE A 218 -6.09 9.27 2.65
CA ILE A 218 -5.77 10.22 1.58
C ILE A 218 -4.64 9.70 0.71
N ARG A 219 -3.57 9.21 1.34
CA ARG A 219 -2.36 8.79 0.65
C ARG A 219 -1.56 7.77 1.44
N LYS A 220 -0.73 7.00 0.74
CA LYS A 220 0.27 6.14 1.35
C LYS A 220 1.57 6.16 0.56
N TRP A 221 2.67 5.90 1.26
CA TRP A 221 4.01 5.86 0.72
C TRP A 221 4.74 4.61 1.20
N SER A 222 5.54 4.05 0.33
CA SER A 222 6.55 3.07 0.76
C SER A 222 7.75 3.79 1.38
N ASN A 223 8.57 3.06 2.14
CA ASN A 223 9.81 3.61 2.69
C ASN A 223 10.73 4.26 1.64
N ASN A 224 10.70 3.74 0.41
CA ASN A 224 11.51 4.24 -0.69
C ASN A 224 10.95 5.50 -1.38
N ASP A 225 9.69 5.84 -1.16
CA ASP A 225 8.98 6.96 -1.83
C ASP A 225 8.53 8.05 -0.83
N LEU A 226 9.13 8.07 0.36
CA LEU A 226 8.84 9.07 1.39
C LEU A 226 9.17 10.47 0.88
N PRO A 227 8.34 11.48 1.19
CA PRO A 227 8.61 12.86 0.82
C PRO A 227 9.88 13.38 1.49
N ILE A 228 10.66 14.18 0.77
CA ILE A 228 11.85 14.86 1.28
C ILE A 228 11.44 16.27 1.68
N LEU A 229 11.48 16.58 2.98
CA LEU A 229 11.09 17.88 3.51
C LEU A 229 12.29 18.82 3.75
N ASN A 230 13.44 18.26 4.09
CA ASN A 230 14.66 19.02 4.44
C ASN A 230 15.59 19.36 3.26
N ASP A 231 15.25 19.06 2.05
CA ASP A 231 16.01 19.51 0.88
C ASP A 231 15.80 21.04 0.71
N ALA A 232 16.88 21.82 0.69
CA ALA A 232 16.84 23.27 0.52
C ALA A 232 16.08 23.72 -0.74
N LEU A 233 16.07 22.87 -1.78
CA LEU A 233 15.23 23.05 -2.98
C LEU A 233 13.77 22.66 -2.72
N ALA A 234 13.52 21.68 -1.84
CA ALA A 234 12.18 21.20 -1.50
C ALA A 234 11.43 22.19 -0.59
N GLN A 235 12.13 22.84 0.34
CA GLN A 235 11.56 23.89 1.18
C GLN A 235 11.07 25.11 0.40
N GLN A 236 11.67 25.40 -0.76
CA GLN A 236 11.20 26.44 -1.66
C GLN A 236 9.99 26.03 -2.49
N THR A 237 9.67 24.75 -2.54
CA THR A 237 8.57 24.24 -3.37
C THR A 237 7.46 23.77 -2.45
N TYR A 238 6.41 24.58 -2.32
CA TYR A 238 5.16 24.27 -1.59
C TYR A 238 4.70 22.80 -1.79
N ARG A 239 4.96 22.23 -2.94
CA ARG A 239 4.62 20.87 -3.34
C ARG A 239 5.20 19.78 -2.45
N ASN A 240 6.34 20.02 -1.81
CA ASN A 240 7.05 19.07 -0.97
C ASN A 240 6.85 19.35 0.53
N SER A 241 6.19 20.45 0.88
CA SER A 241 5.73 20.69 2.25
C SER A 241 4.58 19.74 2.59
N ILE A 242 4.37 19.47 3.87
CA ILE A 242 3.20 18.67 4.29
C ILE A 242 1.91 19.32 3.82
N ARG A 243 1.78 20.65 3.84
CA ARG A 243 0.60 21.37 3.31
C ARG A 243 0.36 21.06 1.84
N GLY A 244 1.41 21.05 1.00
CA GLY A 244 1.33 20.68 -0.40
C GLY A 244 1.02 19.19 -0.61
N ILE A 245 1.55 18.31 0.23
CA ILE A 245 1.30 16.87 0.18
C ILE A 245 -0.17 16.56 0.52
N ILE A 246 -0.72 17.21 1.54
CA ILE A 246 -2.12 17.05 1.96
C ILE A 246 -3.10 17.88 1.14
N GLY A 247 -2.61 18.68 0.17
CA GLY A 247 -3.44 19.47 -0.73
C GLY A 247 -4.10 20.69 -0.09
N LEU A 248 -3.53 21.25 0.97
CA LEU A 248 -3.98 22.53 1.52
C LEU A 248 -3.48 23.69 0.64
N PRO A 249 -4.23 24.80 0.54
CA PRO A 249 -3.75 25.98 -0.15
C PRO A 249 -2.51 26.54 0.53
N ASN A 250 -1.59 27.12 -0.24
CA ASN A 250 -0.47 27.87 0.32
C ASN A 250 -0.98 29.13 1.05
N ASP A 251 -0.09 29.85 1.73
CA ASP A 251 -0.43 31.05 2.48
C ASP A 251 -1.04 32.17 1.60
N ASN A 252 -0.88 32.07 0.28
CA ASN A 252 -1.47 32.97 -0.72
C ASN A 252 -2.84 32.49 -1.25
N GLY A 253 -3.38 31.38 -0.73
CA GLY A 253 -4.65 30.80 -1.17
C GLY A 253 -4.61 30.08 -2.53
N ASP A 254 -3.42 29.77 -3.07
CA ASP A 254 -3.28 29.11 -4.38
C ASP A 254 -3.52 27.59 -4.27
N TRP A 255 -4.60 27.12 -4.88
CA TRP A 255 -5.03 25.71 -4.92
C TRP A 255 -4.37 24.85 -5.99
N ARG A 256 -3.34 25.31 -6.68
CA ARG A 256 -2.72 24.59 -7.80
C ARG A 256 -2.02 23.30 -7.40
N ALA A 257 -1.88 23.04 -6.11
CA ALA A 257 -1.32 21.82 -5.56
C ALA A 257 -2.41 20.86 -5.05
N GLN A 258 -3.43 20.55 -5.84
CA GLN A 258 -4.28 19.41 -5.51
C GLN A 258 -3.43 18.12 -5.52
N PRO A 259 -3.57 17.25 -4.50
CA PRO A 259 -2.97 15.93 -4.56
C PRO A 259 -3.54 15.24 -5.78
N GLU A 260 -2.77 15.11 -6.84
CA GLU A 260 -3.18 14.37 -8.02
C GLU A 260 -3.19 12.87 -7.67
N THR A 261 -4.28 12.46 -7.03
CA THR A 261 -4.61 11.06 -6.90
C THR A 261 -4.79 10.47 -8.29
N SER A 262 -4.14 9.38 -8.59
CA SER A 262 -4.29 8.52 -9.78
C SER A 262 -3.96 9.09 -11.17
N ARG A 263 -4.11 10.38 -11.45
CA ARG A 263 -3.79 10.95 -12.78
C ARG A 263 -2.30 10.99 -13.10
N TYR A 264 -1.42 10.89 -12.09
CA TYR A 264 0.03 10.98 -12.30
C TYR A 264 0.65 9.71 -12.90
N PHE A 265 0.04 8.55 -12.67
CA PHE A 265 0.58 7.31 -13.22
C PHE A 265 0.67 7.35 -14.76
N TRP A 266 -0.42 7.75 -15.42
CA TRP A 266 -0.46 7.81 -16.88
C TRP A 266 0.42 8.90 -17.50
N LYS A 267 0.82 9.90 -16.71
CA LYS A 267 1.77 10.96 -17.13
C LYS A 267 3.23 10.60 -16.83
N ARG A 268 3.51 9.58 -16.01
CA ARG A 268 4.87 9.10 -15.79
C ARG A 268 5.33 8.27 -16.98
N PRO A 269 6.65 8.28 -17.31
CA PRO A 269 7.18 7.50 -18.44
C PRO A 269 6.80 6.02 -18.38
N LEU A 270 6.73 5.43 -17.17
CA LEU A 270 6.30 4.05 -16.96
C LEU A 270 4.82 3.82 -17.28
N GLY A 271 3.93 4.75 -16.93
CA GLY A 271 2.50 4.65 -17.29
C GLY A 271 2.28 4.74 -18.80
N GLN A 272 3.04 5.57 -19.48
CA GLN A 272 3.03 5.64 -20.94
C GLN A 272 3.54 4.34 -21.58
N LEU A 273 4.59 3.73 -21.02
CA LEU A 273 5.09 2.43 -21.48
C LEU A 273 4.03 1.33 -21.36
N VAL A 274 3.22 1.31 -20.29
CA VAL A 274 2.11 0.36 -20.14
C VAL A 274 1.04 0.56 -21.21
N LEU A 275 0.67 1.83 -21.49
CA LEU A 275 -0.27 2.16 -22.56
C LEU A 275 0.22 1.76 -23.97
N TRP A 276 1.53 1.82 -24.21
CA TRP A 276 2.13 1.41 -25.49
C TRP A 276 2.18 -0.11 -25.67
N TYR A 277 2.07 -0.89 -24.59
CA TYR A 277 2.10 -2.35 -24.64
C TYR A 277 0.70 -2.96 -24.82
N ILE A 278 -0.36 -2.28 -24.38
CA ILE A 278 -1.76 -2.68 -24.55
C ILE A 278 -2.27 -2.22 -25.91
#